data_98da8725fad6f14a35f0d88e28388bda
#
_entry.id   98da8725fad6f14a35f0d88e28388bda
#
_cell.length_a   1.000
_cell.length_b   1.000
_cell.length_c   1.000
_cell.angle_alpha   90.00
_cell.angle_beta   90.00
_cell.angle_gamma   90.00
#
_symmetry.space_group_name_H-M   'P 1'
#
loop_
_entity.id
_entity.type
_entity.pdbx_description
1 polymer ?
#
loop_
_entity_poly.entity_id
_entity_poly.type
_entity_poly.pdbx_seq_one_letter_code
_entity_poly.pdbx_strand_id
1 'polypeptide(L)'
;MSYIELLDEQIVNFYRSHNYWWPDEIVMSQNTMDKLKQEICDRGFCHWKGDKFNRVPLKVSDTVADDNFVLVGAPELRHRKCSFCGIVNSVNVPWHKLDDGFLCEDCYRAAHMGLEVDFVARDARVEKHNKYMKYRLDKNYLKYYENYLFNTPVKSAYDD
;
A
#
# COMPACT_ATOMS: atom_id res chain seq x y z
N MET A 1 19.57 -5.13 -9.94
CA MET A 1 18.31 -5.16 -9.16
C MET A 1 17.17 -5.54 -10.10
N SER A 2 16.33 -6.46 -9.70
CA SER A 2 15.18 -6.87 -10.50
C SER A 2 14.07 -5.81 -10.46
N TYR A 3 13.18 -5.85 -11.47
CA TYR A 3 12.01 -4.95 -11.48
C TYR A 3 11.11 -5.15 -10.26
N ILE A 4 10.95 -6.40 -9.82
CA ILE A 4 10.13 -6.73 -8.64
C ILE A 4 10.72 -6.08 -7.40
N GLU A 5 12.01 -6.23 -7.18
CA GLU A 5 12.70 -5.64 -6.03
C GLU A 5 12.67 -4.11 -6.09
N LEU A 6 12.94 -3.54 -7.25
CA LEU A 6 12.93 -2.10 -7.45
C LEU A 6 11.55 -1.52 -7.18
N LEU A 7 10.51 -2.14 -7.71
CA LEU A 7 9.14 -1.67 -7.55
C LEU A 7 8.68 -1.77 -6.09
N ASP A 8 8.98 -2.89 -5.43
CA ASP A 8 8.63 -3.05 -4.02
C ASP A 8 9.34 -2.02 -3.15
N GLU A 9 10.61 -1.77 -3.39
CA GLU A 9 11.38 -0.73 -2.68
C GLU A 9 10.77 0.66 -2.89
N GLN A 10 10.39 1.00 -4.12
CA GLN A 10 9.76 2.28 -4.41
C GLN A 10 8.40 2.43 -3.73
N ILE A 11 7.60 1.36 -3.68
CA ILE A 11 6.32 1.38 -2.96
C ILE A 11 6.55 1.64 -1.46
N VAL A 12 7.51 0.95 -0.85
CA VAL A 12 7.81 1.14 0.56
C VAL A 12 8.31 2.56 0.84
N ASN A 13 9.18 3.08 -0.01
CA ASN A 13 9.69 4.45 0.12
C ASN A 13 8.57 5.48 -0.05
N PHE A 14 7.68 5.27 -1.01
CA PHE A 14 6.49 6.12 -1.19
C PHE A 14 5.62 6.12 0.07
N TYR A 15 5.32 4.95 0.59
CA TYR A 15 4.54 4.79 1.80
C TYR A 15 5.13 5.57 2.97
N ARG A 16 6.44 5.46 3.18
CA ARG A 16 7.13 6.16 4.28
C ARG A 16 7.15 7.68 4.10
N SER A 17 7.34 8.14 2.86
CA SER A 17 7.45 9.57 2.57
C SER A 17 6.09 10.27 2.47
N HIS A 18 4.98 9.51 2.41
CA HIS A 18 3.63 10.03 2.26
C HIS A 18 2.75 9.69 3.47
N ASN A 19 3.28 9.81 4.67
CA ASN A 19 2.57 9.60 5.93
C ASN A 19 1.85 8.25 6.01
N TYR A 20 2.52 7.17 5.58
CA TYR A 20 1.99 5.81 5.57
C TYR A 20 0.78 5.64 4.65
N TRP A 21 0.77 6.34 3.54
CA TRP A 21 -0.22 6.21 2.49
C TRP A 21 0.33 5.38 1.32
N TRP A 22 -0.46 4.41 0.85
CA TRP A 22 -0.12 3.64 -0.33
C TRP A 22 -0.31 4.47 -1.60
N PRO A 23 0.49 4.25 -2.65
CA PRO A 23 0.21 4.87 -3.94
C PRO A 23 -1.14 4.36 -4.48
N ASP A 24 -1.84 5.22 -5.22
CA ASP A 24 -3.12 4.86 -5.83
C ASP A 24 -2.95 4.08 -7.13
N GLU A 25 -1.88 4.36 -7.85
CA GLU A 25 -1.52 3.62 -9.06
C GLU A 25 -0.02 3.70 -9.32
N ILE A 26 0.45 2.78 -10.13
CA ILE A 26 1.83 2.75 -10.65
C ILE A 26 1.73 2.84 -12.15
N VAL A 27 2.40 3.83 -12.73
CA VAL A 27 2.42 4.06 -14.17
C VAL A 27 3.78 3.67 -14.75
N MET A 28 3.77 2.95 -15.85
CA MET A 28 4.97 2.50 -16.54
C MET A 28 4.74 2.43 -18.04
N SER A 29 5.81 2.34 -18.82
CA SER A 29 5.69 2.10 -20.25
C SER A 29 5.25 0.66 -20.54
N GLN A 30 4.73 0.41 -21.74
CA GLN A 30 4.38 -0.94 -22.17
C GLN A 30 5.58 -1.87 -22.16
N ASN A 31 6.74 -1.38 -22.60
CA ASN A 31 7.97 -2.16 -22.59
C ASN A 31 8.38 -2.58 -21.18
N THR A 32 8.28 -1.67 -20.22
CA THR A 32 8.54 -1.97 -18.80
C THR A 32 7.53 -2.97 -18.24
N MET A 33 6.25 -2.83 -18.60
CA MET A 33 5.22 -3.78 -18.20
C MET A 33 5.51 -5.19 -18.74
N ASP A 34 5.91 -5.30 -19.98
CA ASP A 34 6.24 -6.59 -20.60
C ASP A 34 7.42 -7.27 -19.89
N LYS A 35 8.44 -6.50 -19.57
CA LYS A 35 9.61 -6.99 -18.81
C LYS A 35 9.23 -7.42 -17.39
N LEU A 36 8.38 -6.66 -16.72
CA LEU A 36 7.88 -7.00 -15.39
C LEU A 36 7.08 -8.31 -15.42
N LYS A 37 6.17 -8.46 -16.38
CA LYS A 37 5.40 -9.70 -16.57
C LYS A 37 6.31 -10.90 -16.83
N GLN A 38 7.33 -10.72 -17.66
CA GLN A 38 8.28 -11.80 -17.95
C GLN A 38 9.06 -12.21 -16.71
N GLU A 39 9.52 -11.26 -15.92
CA GLU A 39 10.23 -11.53 -14.67
C GLU A 39 9.36 -12.27 -13.67
N ILE A 40 8.11 -11.86 -13.51
CA ILE A 40 7.15 -12.51 -12.62
C ILE A 40 6.83 -13.93 -13.11
N CYS A 41 6.66 -14.11 -14.42
CA CYS A 41 6.47 -15.43 -15.01
C CYS A 41 7.68 -16.35 -14.78
N ASP A 42 8.89 -15.84 -14.95
CA ASP A 42 10.13 -16.59 -14.74
C ASP A 42 10.29 -17.07 -13.29
N ARG A 43 9.64 -16.40 -12.36
CA ARG A 43 9.59 -16.80 -10.95
C ARG A 43 8.48 -17.81 -10.64
N GLY A 44 7.73 -18.24 -11.64
CA GLY A 44 6.68 -19.26 -11.48
C GLY A 44 5.25 -18.71 -11.41
N PHE A 45 5.04 -17.43 -11.67
CA PHE A 45 3.73 -16.78 -11.56
C PHE A 45 3.21 -16.33 -12.91
N CYS A 46 3.20 -17.22 -13.91
CA CYS A 46 2.76 -16.91 -15.28
C CYS A 46 1.27 -16.57 -15.37
N HIS A 47 0.48 -16.89 -14.37
CA HIS A 47 -0.95 -16.57 -14.31
C HIS A 47 -1.23 -15.13 -13.85
N TRP A 48 -0.24 -14.39 -13.42
CA TRP A 48 -0.41 -13.00 -13.01
C TRP A 48 -0.93 -12.15 -14.15
N LYS A 49 -2.03 -11.43 -13.89
CA LYS A 49 -2.77 -10.70 -14.94
C LYS A 49 -2.14 -9.37 -15.34
N GLY A 50 -1.23 -8.83 -14.51
CA GLY A 50 -0.62 -7.53 -14.76
C GLY A 50 -1.53 -6.34 -14.47
N ASP A 51 -2.58 -6.52 -13.69
CA ASP A 51 -3.52 -5.47 -13.32
C ASP A 51 -3.16 -4.77 -12.01
N LYS A 52 -2.53 -5.49 -11.09
CA LYS A 52 -2.11 -4.96 -9.78
C LYS A 52 -0.79 -5.55 -9.36
N PHE A 53 0.00 -4.74 -8.69
CA PHE A 53 1.20 -5.19 -7.99
C PHE A 53 1.08 -4.77 -6.52
N ASN A 54 1.10 -5.76 -5.61
CA ASN A 54 0.97 -5.51 -4.18
C ASN A 54 -0.20 -4.56 -3.87
N ARG A 55 -1.39 -4.86 -4.40
CA ARG A 55 -2.65 -4.12 -4.27
C ARG A 55 -2.74 -2.84 -5.10
N VAL A 56 -1.63 -2.34 -5.60
CA VAL A 56 -1.61 -1.08 -6.33
C VAL A 56 -1.94 -1.33 -7.79
N PRO A 57 -2.98 -0.70 -8.34
CA PRO A 57 -3.30 -0.82 -9.76
C PRO A 57 -2.14 -0.38 -10.65
N LEU A 58 -1.93 -1.11 -11.74
CA LEU A 58 -0.92 -0.80 -12.75
C LEU A 58 -1.57 -0.14 -13.95
N LYS A 59 -0.91 0.88 -14.48
CA LYS A 59 -1.35 1.60 -15.68
C LYS A 59 -0.20 1.74 -16.66
N VAL A 60 -0.49 1.50 -17.92
CA VAL A 60 0.49 1.71 -18.99
C VAL A 60 0.29 3.10 -19.60
N SER A 61 1.38 3.82 -19.79
CA SER A 61 1.39 5.13 -20.44
C SER A 61 2.64 5.28 -21.31
N ASP A 62 2.47 5.87 -22.48
CA ASP A 62 3.57 6.17 -23.41
C ASP A 62 4.38 7.41 -22.98
N THR A 63 3.91 8.12 -21.95
CA THR A 63 4.59 9.30 -21.40
C THR A 63 5.69 8.95 -20.41
N VAL A 64 5.76 7.71 -19.95
CA VAL A 64 6.77 7.24 -19.00
C VAL A 64 7.91 6.56 -19.74
N ALA A 65 9.14 6.97 -19.45
CA ALA A 65 10.33 6.36 -20.03
C ALA A 65 10.45 4.89 -19.61
N ASP A 66 11.07 4.07 -20.49
CA ASP A 66 11.33 2.67 -20.17
C ASP A 66 12.18 2.53 -18.91
N ASP A 67 11.96 1.43 -18.21
CA ASP A 67 12.64 1.08 -16.96
C ASP A 67 12.33 2.03 -15.77
N ASN A 68 11.34 2.90 -15.91
CA ASN A 68 10.88 3.79 -14.85
C ASN A 68 9.49 3.43 -14.38
N PHE A 69 9.25 3.63 -13.09
CA PHE A 69 7.94 3.54 -12.46
C PHE A 69 7.56 4.89 -11.88
N VAL A 70 6.35 5.34 -12.16
CA VAL A 70 5.80 6.56 -11.57
C VAL A 70 4.70 6.17 -10.61
N LEU A 71 4.90 6.41 -9.34
CA LEU A 71 3.93 6.13 -8.29
C LEU A 71 3.08 7.37 -8.06
N VAL A 72 1.77 7.22 -8.19
CA VAL A 72 0.81 8.32 -8.11
C VAL A 72 -0.03 8.14 -6.86
N GLY A 73 -0.15 9.21 -6.07
CA GLY A 73 -1.06 9.24 -4.92
C GLY A 73 -2.11 10.34 -5.09
N ALA A 74 -3.32 10.09 -4.56
CA ALA A 74 -4.37 11.09 -4.55
C ALA A 74 -4.02 12.22 -3.57
N PRO A 75 -3.88 13.46 -4.02
CA PRO A 75 -3.47 14.57 -3.15
C PRO A 75 -4.39 14.79 -1.96
N GLU A 76 -5.70 14.63 -2.16
CA GLU A 76 -6.71 14.78 -1.12
C GLU A 76 -6.62 13.70 -0.03
N LEU A 77 -6.00 12.57 -0.33
CA LEU A 77 -5.86 11.46 0.61
C LEU A 77 -4.54 11.52 1.38
N ARG A 78 -3.58 12.31 0.94
CA ARG A 78 -2.26 12.40 1.57
C ARG A 78 -2.28 13.03 2.95
N HIS A 79 -3.32 13.79 3.25
CA HIS A 79 -3.44 14.57 4.47
C HIS A 79 -4.64 14.16 5.31
N ARG A 80 -5.08 12.91 5.18
CA ARG A 80 -6.13 12.40 6.06
C ARG A 80 -5.70 12.52 7.50
N LYS A 81 -6.55 13.15 8.28
CA LYS A 81 -6.38 13.29 9.71
C LYS A 81 -7.71 13.06 10.38
N CYS A 82 -7.72 12.24 11.42
CA CYS A 82 -8.94 12.07 12.20
C CYS A 82 -9.28 13.38 12.91
N SER A 83 -10.48 13.88 12.68
CA SER A 83 -10.95 15.13 13.27
C SER A 83 -11.07 15.05 14.79
N PHE A 84 -11.19 13.86 15.34
CA PHE A 84 -11.35 13.67 16.78
C PHE A 84 -10.02 13.36 17.48
N CYS A 85 -9.30 12.34 17.07
CA CYS A 85 -8.08 11.90 17.78
C CYS A 85 -6.77 12.39 17.17
N GLY A 86 -6.82 12.97 15.98
CA GLY A 86 -5.64 13.54 15.32
C GLY A 86 -4.70 12.57 14.64
N ILE A 87 -5.01 11.26 14.61
CA ILE A 87 -4.17 10.30 13.86
C ILE A 87 -4.14 10.66 12.39
N VAL A 88 -2.97 10.53 11.76
CA VAL A 88 -2.74 10.92 10.38
C VAL A 88 -2.44 9.69 9.52
N ASN A 89 -3.16 9.57 8.39
CA ASN A 89 -2.89 8.63 7.30
C ASN A 89 -2.43 7.23 7.72
N SER A 90 -3.09 6.63 8.70
CA SER A 90 -2.77 5.26 9.09
C SER A 90 -3.47 4.26 8.19
N VAL A 91 -2.69 3.37 7.57
CA VAL A 91 -3.23 2.28 6.75
C VAL A 91 -3.87 1.16 7.57
N ASN A 92 -3.63 1.14 8.88
CA ASN A 92 -4.21 0.14 9.78
C ASN A 92 -5.62 0.49 10.21
N VAL A 93 -6.06 1.67 9.87
CA VAL A 93 -7.31 2.22 10.37
C VAL A 93 -8.13 2.62 9.15
N PRO A 94 -9.23 1.93 8.85
CA PRO A 94 -10.15 2.38 7.83
C PRO A 94 -10.60 3.81 8.11
N TRP A 95 -10.86 4.55 7.05
CA TRP A 95 -11.24 5.95 7.13
C TRP A 95 -12.69 6.12 6.73
N HIS A 96 -13.41 6.94 7.49
CA HIS A 96 -14.78 7.31 7.21
C HIS A 96 -14.83 8.79 6.85
N LYS A 97 -15.29 9.07 5.63
CA LYS A 97 -15.40 10.44 5.15
C LYS A 97 -16.60 11.13 5.78
N LEU A 98 -16.38 12.31 6.32
CA LEU A 98 -17.42 13.22 6.81
C LEU A 98 -17.51 14.43 5.86
N ASP A 99 -18.54 15.25 6.03
CA ASP A 99 -18.69 16.48 5.24
C ASP A 99 -17.51 17.43 5.42
N ASP A 100 -16.96 17.51 6.64
CA ASP A 100 -15.90 18.44 7.02
C ASP A 100 -14.55 17.77 7.28
N GLY A 101 -14.38 16.49 6.92
CA GLY A 101 -13.12 15.82 7.17
C GLY A 101 -13.23 14.30 7.23
N PHE A 102 -12.47 13.69 8.12
CA PHE A 102 -12.40 12.23 8.24
C PHE A 102 -12.46 11.81 9.72
N LEU A 103 -13.00 10.61 9.96
CA LEU A 103 -12.83 9.89 11.21
C LEU A 103 -12.06 8.58 10.94
N CYS A 104 -11.16 8.23 11.83
CA CYS A 104 -10.60 6.89 11.85
C CYS A 104 -11.65 5.87 12.32
N GLU A 105 -11.44 4.59 12.03
CA GLU A 105 -12.40 3.54 12.37
C GLU A 105 -12.74 3.52 13.86
N ASP A 106 -11.73 3.64 14.72
CA ASP A 106 -11.96 3.58 16.18
C ASP A 106 -12.84 4.73 16.67
N CYS A 107 -12.59 5.94 16.20
CA CYS A 107 -13.40 7.10 16.55
C CYS A 107 -14.81 7.03 15.95
N TYR A 108 -14.93 6.54 14.72
CA TYR A 108 -16.22 6.33 14.06
C TYR A 108 -17.08 5.32 14.83
N ARG A 109 -16.49 4.18 15.22
CA ARG A 109 -17.19 3.17 16.00
C ARG A 109 -17.58 3.67 17.37
N ALA A 110 -16.71 4.42 18.05
CA ALA A 110 -17.03 5.04 19.33
C ALA A 110 -18.23 5.97 19.22
N ALA A 111 -18.26 6.81 18.18
CA ALA A 111 -19.36 7.76 17.98
C ALA A 111 -20.69 7.08 17.64
N HIS A 112 -20.67 6.00 16.85
CA HIS A 112 -21.89 5.36 16.34
C HIS A 112 -22.35 4.18 17.18
N MET A 113 -21.46 3.52 17.92
CA MET A 113 -21.77 2.31 18.69
C MET A 113 -21.68 2.53 20.20
N GLY A 114 -21.33 3.73 20.65
CA GLY A 114 -21.16 4.03 22.05
C GLY A 114 -20.00 3.29 22.73
N LEU A 115 -19.00 2.92 21.94
CA LEU A 115 -17.81 2.23 22.42
C LEU A 115 -16.72 3.22 22.79
N GLU A 116 -15.93 2.88 23.79
CA GLU A 116 -14.71 3.63 24.09
C GLU A 116 -13.61 3.27 23.10
N VAL A 117 -12.78 4.25 22.77
CA VAL A 117 -11.64 4.05 21.88
C VAL A 117 -10.47 3.53 22.68
N ASP A 118 -9.98 2.33 22.33
CA ASP A 118 -8.73 1.82 22.86
C ASP A 118 -7.56 2.35 22.01
N PHE A 119 -7.07 3.52 22.35
CA PHE A 119 -5.95 4.15 21.64
C PHE A 119 -4.64 3.38 21.80
N VAL A 120 -4.45 2.67 22.90
CA VAL A 120 -3.24 1.87 23.15
C VAL A 120 -3.20 0.69 22.16
N ALA A 121 -4.31 -0.03 22.01
CA ALA A 121 -4.39 -1.13 21.05
C ALA A 121 -4.23 -0.64 19.61
N ARG A 122 -4.81 0.51 19.25
CA ARG A 122 -4.66 1.11 17.95
C ARG A 122 -3.21 1.47 17.65
N ASP A 123 -2.54 2.16 18.56
CA ASP A 123 -1.17 2.59 18.38
C ASP A 123 -0.22 1.39 18.27
N ALA A 124 -0.50 0.31 19.00
CA ALA A 124 0.24 -0.95 18.88
C ALA A 124 0.09 -1.58 17.48
N ARG A 125 -1.12 -1.54 16.88
CA ARG A 125 -1.34 -2.01 15.50
C ARG A 125 -0.56 -1.18 14.49
N VAL A 126 -0.57 0.14 14.63
CA VAL A 126 0.18 1.06 13.76
C VAL A 126 1.68 0.78 13.86
N GLU A 127 2.20 0.62 15.05
CA GLU A 127 3.62 0.31 15.26
C GLU A 127 4.00 -1.03 14.64
N LYS A 128 3.17 -2.05 14.81
CA LYS A 128 3.38 -3.37 14.21
C LYS A 128 3.42 -3.29 12.70
N HIS A 129 2.52 -2.53 12.08
CA HIS A 129 2.51 -2.33 10.63
C HIS A 129 3.78 -1.59 10.17
N ASN A 130 4.21 -0.58 10.88
CA ASN A 130 5.43 0.16 10.56
C ASN A 130 6.68 -0.72 10.62
N LYS A 131 6.75 -1.62 11.59
CA LYS A 131 7.81 -2.63 11.67
C LYS A 131 7.76 -3.56 10.46
N TYR A 132 6.58 -4.04 10.09
CA TYR A 132 6.40 -4.88 8.91
C TYR A 132 6.92 -4.18 7.64
N MET A 133 6.55 -2.93 7.42
CA MET A 133 7.00 -2.17 6.24
C MET A 133 8.51 -1.93 6.26
N LYS A 134 9.11 -1.80 7.42
CA LYS A 134 10.56 -1.68 7.56
C LYS A 134 11.28 -2.97 7.12
N TYR A 135 10.74 -4.13 7.49
CA TYR A 135 11.31 -5.42 7.11
C TYR A 135 11.21 -5.70 5.62
N ARG A 136 10.23 -5.15 4.93
CA ARG A 136 10.05 -5.32 3.49
C ARG A 136 11.19 -4.76 2.65
N LEU A 137 12.05 -3.93 3.22
CA LEU A 137 13.27 -3.48 2.55
C LEU A 137 14.39 -4.52 2.60
N ASP A 138 14.26 -5.55 3.43
CA ASP A 138 15.21 -6.65 3.46
C ASP A 138 14.96 -7.60 2.29
N LYS A 139 15.98 -7.83 1.45
CA LYS A 139 15.89 -8.69 0.27
C LYS A 139 15.50 -10.13 0.59
N ASN A 140 15.90 -10.65 1.75
CA ASN A 140 15.53 -12.00 2.16
C ASN A 140 14.05 -12.10 2.50
N TYR A 141 13.49 -11.02 2.99
CA TYR A 141 12.07 -10.97 3.34
C TYR A 141 11.17 -11.01 2.12
N LEU A 142 11.52 -10.29 1.06
CA LEU A 142 10.75 -10.26 -0.18
C LEU A 142 10.51 -11.67 -0.74
N LYS A 143 11.51 -12.54 -0.64
CA LYS A 143 11.42 -13.91 -1.12
C LYS A 143 10.31 -14.73 -0.44
N TYR A 144 10.05 -14.50 0.84
CA TYR A 144 8.99 -15.20 1.57
C TYR A 144 7.59 -14.67 1.20
N TYR A 145 7.50 -13.47 0.67
CA TYR A 145 6.25 -12.80 0.35
C TYR A 145 5.88 -12.85 -1.12
N GLU A 146 6.65 -13.55 -1.97
CA GLU A 146 6.33 -13.68 -3.41
C GLU A 146 4.91 -14.21 -3.63
N ASN A 147 4.49 -15.23 -2.91
CA ASN A 147 3.13 -15.75 -2.99
C ASN A 147 2.09 -14.71 -2.60
N TYR A 148 2.36 -13.95 -1.56
CA TYR A 148 1.48 -12.89 -1.10
C TYR A 148 1.36 -11.78 -2.17
N LEU A 149 2.46 -11.40 -2.80
CA LEU A 149 2.47 -10.35 -3.81
C LEU A 149 1.70 -10.73 -5.07
N PHE A 150 1.70 -11.98 -5.47
CA PHE A 150 1.23 -12.41 -6.79
C PHE A 150 0.05 -13.37 -6.79
N ASN A 151 -0.17 -14.13 -5.75
CA ASN A 151 -1.17 -15.20 -5.70
C ASN A 151 -2.36 -14.92 -4.80
N THR A 152 -2.21 -14.08 -3.81
CA THR A 152 -3.25 -13.92 -2.80
C THR A 152 -4.21 -12.82 -3.20
N PRO A 153 -5.54 -13.07 -3.18
CA PRO A 153 -6.49 -11.97 -3.13
C PRO A 153 -6.10 -11.15 -1.93
N VAL A 154 -5.79 -9.89 -2.16
CA VAL A 154 -5.04 -9.17 -1.18
C VAL A 154 -5.93 -8.77 -0.03
N LYS A 155 -5.80 -9.50 1.04
CA LYS A 155 -6.16 -9.02 2.37
C LYS A 155 -4.90 -8.47 3.02
N SER A 156 -4.98 -7.26 3.53
CA SER A 156 -4.01 -6.79 4.51
C SER A 156 -4.08 -7.68 5.75
N ALA A 157 -2.97 -7.86 6.45
CA ALA A 157 -2.98 -8.53 7.75
C ALA A 157 -3.89 -7.84 8.78
N TYR A 158 -4.40 -6.67 8.44
CA TYR A 158 -5.21 -5.81 9.30
C TYR A 158 -6.65 -5.63 8.82
N ASP A 159 -7.04 -6.31 7.74
CA ASP A 159 -8.39 -6.19 7.18
C ASP A 159 -9.42 -7.11 7.86
N ASP A 160 -9.01 -7.87 8.80
CA ASP A 160 -9.88 -8.75 9.58
C ASP A 160 -10.45 -8.07 10.83
#